data_a54c906060b63c3ad5521c404c6221bd
#
_entry.id   a54c906060b63c3ad5521c404c6221bd
#
_cell.length_a   1.000
_cell.length_b   1.000
_cell.length_c   1.000
_cell.angle_alpha   90.00
_cell.angle_beta   90.00
_cell.angle_gamma   90.00
#
_symmetry.space_group_name_H-M   'P 1'
#
loop_
_entity.id
_entity.type
_entity.pdbx_description
1 polymer ?
#
loop_
_entity_poly.entity_id
_entity_poly.type
_entity_poly.pdbx_seq_one_letter_code
_entity_poly.pdbx_strand_id
1 'polypeptide(L)'
;FGIIVATTLTYNMEFQGNAIKKMYMLPFETSSIFKNKFYILFVLLAFCIVLQNGALCIIGNIFLPSGTFELLTLVKYTGYCFVSTLPVLAFMLLVSSRCENIWFTLGIGVAGFFSGMAMSLSDIAIFLINPFVLMMKPAVASTASIDMKVLILGFVETIIFFMVGWYLGKIKHYE
;
A
#
# COMPACT_ATOMS: atom_id res chain seq x y z
N PHE A 1 -4.05 -8.06 2.00
CA PHE A 1 -5.37 -8.08 1.32
C PHE A 1 -6.18 -6.80 1.58
N GLY A 2 -6.26 -6.28 2.80
CA GLY A 2 -7.03 -5.08 3.12
C GLY A 2 -6.76 -3.88 2.19
N ILE A 3 -5.51 -3.61 1.84
CA ILE A 3 -5.13 -2.54 0.91
C ILE A 3 -5.71 -2.76 -0.49
N ILE A 4 -5.61 -3.99 -1.00
CA ILE A 4 -6.14 -4.36 -2.34
C ILE A 4 -7.64 -4.10 -2.39
N VAL A 5 -8.36 -4.55 -1.38
CA VAL A 5 -9.82 -4.35 -1.29
C VAL A 5 -10.17 -2.87 -1.11
N ALA A 6 -9.50 -2.17 -0.19
CA ALA A 6 -9.77 -0.76 0.09
C ALA A 6 -9.53 0.14 -1.14
N THR A 7 -8.41 -0.04 -1.84
CA THR A 7 -8.09 0.72 -3.06
C THR A 7 -9.09 0.43 -4.18
N THR A 8 -9.46 -0.84 -4.36
CA THR A 8 -10.40 -1.27 -5.39
C THR A 8 -11.81 -0.72 -5.13
N LEU A 9 -12.31 -0.83 -3.90
CA LEU A 9 -13.64 -0.32 -3.53
C LEU A 9 -13.72 1.20 -3.66
N THR A 10 -12.67 1.92 -3.29
CA THR A 10 -12.65 3.38 -3.31
C THR A 10 -12.87 3.95 -4.72
N TYR A 11 -12.39 3.29 -5.77
CA TYR A 11 -12.65 3.68 -7.15
C TYR A 11 -13.91 3.05 -7.73
N ASN A 12 -14.19 1.78 -7.39
CA ASN A 12 -15.38 1.10 -7.91
C ASN A 12 -16.67 1.81 -7.50
N MET A 13 -16.76 2.36 -6.30
CA MET A 13 -17.93 3.15 -5.85
C MET A 13 -18.19 4.38 -6.72
N GLU A 14 -17.16 4.95 -7.32
CA GLU A 14 -17.30 6.11 -8.23
C GLU A 14 -17.62 5.70 -9.65
N PHE A 15 -17.14 4.54 -10.10
CA PHE A 15 -17.51 3.97 -11.40
C PHE A 15 -18.98 3.53 -11.41
N GLN A 16 -19.47 2.99 -10.28
CA GLN A 16 -20.87 2.65 -10.13
C GLN A 16 -21.75 3.92 -10.08
N GLY A 17 -22.83 3.95 -10.82
CA GLY A 17 -23.78 5.05 -10.80
C GLY A 17 -23.38 6.30 -11.60
N ASN A 18 -22.39 6.21 -12.51
CA ASN A 18 -21.88 7.35 -13.29
C ASN A 18 -21.40 8.54 -12.44
N ALA A 19 -21.05 8.31 -11.17
CA ALA A 19 -20.56 9.37 -10.28
C ALA A 19 -19.29 10.03 -10.83
N ILE A 20 -18.40 9.25 -11.45
CA ILE A 20 -17.19 9.77 -12.13
C ILE A 20 -17.57 10.80 -13.22
N LYS A 21 -18.57 10.52 -14.06
CA LYS A 21 -19.00 11.47 -15.11
C LYS A 21 -19.53 12.77 -14.52
N LYS A 22 -20.24 12.70 -13.39
CA LYS A 22 -20.72 13.88 -12.67
C LYS A 22 -19.56 14.65 -12.01
N MET A 23 -18.54 13.97 -11.51
CA MET A 23 -17.36 14.62 -10.94
C MET A 23 -16.51 15.32 -12.00
N TYR A 24 -16.44 14.81 -13.24
CA TYR A 24 -15.77 15.48 -14.35
C TYR A 24 -16.51 16.73 -14.86
N MET A 25 -17.79 16.89 -14.57
CA MET A 25 -18.55 18.10 -14.88
C MET A 25 -18.32 19.24 -13.87
N LEU A 26 -17.72 18.93 -12.72
CA LEU A 26 -17.39 19.92 -11.71
C LEU A 26 -16.03 20.56 -12.04
N PRO A 27 -15.81 21.85 -11.71
CA PRO A 27 -14.57 22.55 -12.01
C PRO A 27 -13.38 22.14 -11.11
N PHE A 28 -13.30 20.84 -10.76
CA PHE A 28 -12.21 20.28 -9.97
C PHE A 28 -11.23 19.51 -10.86
N GLU A 29 -9.94 19.74 -10.62
CA GLU A 29 -8.91 18.96 -11.31
C GLU A 29 -8.99 17.47 -10.91
N THR A 30 -9.10 16.60 -11.89
CA THR A 30 -9.14 15.13 -11.70
C THR A 30 -7.89 14.61 -10.97
N SER A 31 -6.77 15.30 -11.14
CA SER A 31 -5.52 15.03 -10.42
C SER A 31 -5.65 15.17 -8.90
N SER A 32 -6.53 16.06 -8.43
CA SER A 32 -6.81 16.26 -7.00
C SER A 32 -7.56 15.08 -6.38
N ILE A 33 -8.40 14.41 -7.16
CA ILE A 33 -9.15 13.23 -6.70
C ILE A 33 -8.18 12.10 -6.34
N PHE A 34 -7.19 11.83 -7.21
CA PHE A 34 -6.17 10.80 -6.94
C PHE A 34 -5.37 11.10 -5.68
N LYS A 35 -4.92 12.36 -5.51
CA LYS A 35 -4.17 12.78 -4.32
C LYS A 35 -4.99 12.60 -3.04
N ASN A 36 -6.24 13.06 -3.04
CA ASN A 36 -7.10 12.99 -1.87
C ASN A 36 -7.40 11.53 -1.48
N LYS A 37 -7.64 10.66 -2.45
CA LYS A 37 -7.83 9.23 -2.20
C LYS A 37 -6.58 8.57 -1.65
N PHE A 38 -5.42 8.88 -2.23
CA PHE A 38 -4.15 8.38 -1.70
C PHE A 38 -3.95 8.81 -0.26
N TYR A 39 -4.22 10.08 0.06
CA TYR A 39 -4.06 10.60 1.42
C TYR A 39 -5.00 9.95 2.43
N ILE A 40 -6.27 9.77 2.06
CA ILE A 40 -7.26 9.09 2.91
C ILE A 40 -6.82 7.65 3.19
N LEU A 41 -6.41 6.91 2.15
CA LEU A 41 -5.97 5.52 2.30
C LEU A 41 -4.64 5.42 3.06
N PHE A 42 -3.74 6.39 2.90
CA PHE A 42 -2.50 6.49 3.66
C PHE A 42 -2.78 6.65 5.18
N VAL A 43 -3.69 7.55 5.55
CA VAL A 43 -4.09 7.76 6.95
C VAL A 43 -4.79 6.52 7.50
N LEU A 44 -5.68 5.91 6.73
CA LEU A 44 -6.35 4.67 7.11
C LEU A 44 -5.35 3.54 7.34
N LEU A 45 -4.36 3.38 6.44
CA LEU A 45 -3.29 2.38 6.57
C LEU A 45 -2.47 2.63 7.84
N ALA A 46 -2.06 3.88 8.08
CA ALA A 46 -1.32 4.24 9.29
C ALA A 46 -2.10 3.88 10.55
N PHE A 47 -3.38 4.20 10.59
CA PHE A 47 -4.26 3.88 11.70
C PHE A 47 -4.38 2.36 11.94
N CYS A 48 -4.57 1.58 10.88
CA CYS A 48 -4.65 0.11 10.98
C CYS A 48 -3.33 -0.49 11.52
N ILE A 49 -2.18 -0.02 11.01
CA ILE A 49 -0.87 -0.52 11.44
C ILE A 49 -0.61 -0.15 12.90
N VAL A 50 -0.96 1.06 13.32
CA VAL A 50 -0.81 1.49 14.73
C VAL A 50 -1.70 0.65 15.64
N LEU A 51 -2.96 0.40 15.27
CA LEU A 51 -3.86 -0.46 16.05
C LEU A 51 -3.33 -1.88 16.17
N GLN A 52 -2.87 -2.47 15.07
CA GLN A 52 -2.31 -3.82 15.05
C GLN A 52 -1.09 -3.93 15.97
N ASN A 53 -0.15 -2.99 15.87
CA ASN A 53 1.05 -3.00 16.69
C ASN A 53 0.76 -2.63 18.16
N GLY A 54 -0.25 -1.79 18.42
CA GLY A 54 -0.75 -1.54 19.76
C GLY A 54 -1.28 -2.81 20.43
N ALA A 55 -2.04 -3.63 19.70
CA ALA A 55 -2.49 -4.94 20.17
C ALA A 55 -1.30 -5.88 20.46
N LEU A 56 -0.31 -5.93 19.57
CA LEU A 56 0.91 -6.71 19.78
C LEU A 56 1.71 -6.24 21.01
N CYS A 57 1.75 -4.93 21.27
CA CYS A 57 2.38 -4.38 22.46
C CYS A 57 1.69 -4.86 23.74
N ILE A 58 0.36 -4.85 23.78
CA ILE A 58 -0.42 -5.31 24.94
C ILE A 58 -0.19 -6.80 25.15
N ILE A 59 -0.29 -7.61 24.11
CA ILE A 59 -0.07 -9.06 24.16
C ILE A 59 1.36 -9.38 24.59
N GLY A 60 2.34 -8.69 24.01
CA GLY A 60 3.75 -8.87 24.34
C GLY A 60 4.06 -8.59 25.82
N ASN A 61 3.48 -7.53 26.40
CA ASN A 61 3.68 -7.21 27.81
C ASN A 61 2.98 -8.20 28.78
N ILE A 62 1.89 -8.83 28.36
CA ILE A 62 1.13 -9.77 29.22
C ILE A 62 1.70 -11.19 29.17
N PHE A 63 2.06 -11.66 28.00
CA PHE A 63 2.38 -13.07 27.77
C PHE A 63 3.89 -13.37 27.69
N LEU A 64 4.75 -12.37 27.42
CA LEU A 64 6.19 -12.59 27.40
C LEU A 64 6.84 -12.35 28.78
N PRO A 65 7.91 -13.11 29.10
CA PRO A 65 8.68 -12.88 30.32
C PRO A 65 9.22 -11.45 30.37
N SER A 66 9.23 -10.88 31.56
CA SER A 66 9.76 -9.53 31.81
C SER A 66 11.20 -9.39 31.32
N GLY A 67 11.42 -8.41 30.43
CA GLY A 67 12.75 -8.11 29.85
C GLY A 67 13.01 -8.66 28.47
N THR A 68 12.11 -9.50 27.90
CA THR A 68 12.26 -10.02 26.52
C THR A 68 11.57 -9.14 25.46
N PHE A 69 10.65 -8.27 25.89
CA PHE A 69 9.91 -7.40 24.99
C PHE A 69 10.51 -5.98 24.97
N GLU A 70 11.05 -5.60 23.81
CA GLU A 70 11.59 -4.26 23.59
C GLU A 70 10.62 -3.39 22.77
N LEU A 71 10.02 -2.40 23.42
CA LEU A 71 9.11 -1.46 22.79
C LEU A 71 9.78 -0.69 21.62
N LEU A 72 11.05 -0.32 21.77
CA LEU A 72 11.79 0.42 20.74
C LEU A 72 11.93 -0.40 19.44
N THR A 73 12.20 -1.68 19.57
CA THR A 73 12.30 -2.62 18.43
C THR A 73 10.95 -2.76 17.75
N LEU A 74 9.83 -2.85 18.49
CA LEU A 74 8.48 -2.88 17.93
C LEU A 74 8.18 -1.59 17.14
N VAL A 75 8.47 -0.42 17.68
CA VAL A 75 8.22 0.87 16.99
C VAL A 75 9.02 0.98 15.70
N LYS A 76 10.29 0.61 15.72
CA LYS A 76 11.14 0.59 14.51
C LYS A 76 10.59 -0.37 13.46
N TYR A 77 10.18 -1.57 13.88
CA TYR A 77 9.59 -2.56 12.99
C TYR A 77 8.25 -2.10 12.41
N THR A 78 7.43 -1.41 13.21
CA THR A 78 6.17 -0.79 12.76
C THR A 78 6.41 0.21 11.64
N GLY A 79 7.40 1.10 11.80
CA GLY A 79 7.80 2.05 10.76
C GLY A 79 8.29 1.37 9.49
N TYR A 80 9.06 0.30 9.64
CA TYR A 80 9.54 -0.51 8.52
C TYR A 80 8.39 -1.17 7.75
N CYS A 81 7.45 -1.81 8.43
CA CYS A 81 6.26 -2.40 7.82
C CYS A 81 5.39 -1.34 7.12
N PHE A 82 5.25 -0.16 7.73
CA PHE A 82 4.49 0.92 7.14
C PHE A 82 5.09 1.37 5.80
N VAL A 83 6.38 1.70 5.78
CA VAL A 83 7.07 2.17 4.56
C VAL A 83 7.08 1.11 3.47
N SER A 84 7.35 -0.16 3.82
CA SER A 84 7.38 -1.26 2.84
C SER A 84 5.99 -1.58 2.23
N THR A 85 4.91 -1.13 2.85
CA THR A 85 3.52 -1.34 2.38
C THR A 85 3.05 -0.21 1.45
N LEU A 86 3.65 0.98 1.52
CA LEU A 86 3.26 2.14 0.72
C LEU A 86 3.34 1.93 -0.81
N PRO A 87 4.35 1.23 -1.37
CA PRO A 87 4.40 0.98 -2.81
C PRO A 87 3.19 0.21 -3.32
N VAL A 88 2.72 -0.78 -2.56
CA VAL A 88 1.51 -1.55 -2.93
C VAL A 88 0.27 -0.66 -2.89
N LEU A 89 0.15 0.22 -1.90
CA LEU A 89 -0.95 1.17 -1.83
C LEU A 89 -0.97 2.08 -3.06
N ALA A 90 0.17 2.68 -3.42
CA ALA A 90 0.30 3.58 -4.56
C ALA A 90 0.04 2.85 -5.89
N PHE A 91 0.60 1.65 -6.06
CA PHE A 91 0.40 0.80 -7.23
C PHE A 91 -1.05 0.39 -7.40
N MET A 92 -1.68 -0.16 -6.36
CA MET A 92 -3.06 -0.62 -6.42
C MET A 92 -4.04 0.53 -6.64
N LEU A 93 -3.77 1.71 -6.08
CA LEU A 93 -4.57 2.90 -6.32
C LEU A 93 -4.45 3.36 -7.78
N LEU A 94 -3.25 3.30 -8.36
CA LEU A 94 -3.00 3.60 -9.76
C LEU A 94 -3.78 2.63 -10.66
N VAL A 95 -3.71 1.31 -10.43
CA VAL A 95 -4.45 0.30 -11.18
C VAL A 95 -5.96 0.52 -11.06
N SER A 96 -6.46 0.73 -9.84
CA SER A 96 -7.89 0.96 -9.56
C SER A 96 -8.42 2.21 -10.26
N SER A 97 -7.59 3.25 -10.43
CA SER A 97 -7.97 4.48 -11.12
C SER A 97 -8.17 4.29 -12.63
N ARG A 98 -7.68 3.19 -13.19
CA ARG A 98 -7.71 2.90 -14.63
C ARG A 98 -8.71 1.80 -15.02
N CYS A 99 -9.00 0.90 -14.10
CA CYS A 99 -9.84 -0.26 -14.34
C CYS A 99 -11.23 -0.04 -13.75
N GLU A 100 -12.25 0.00 -14.60
CA GLU A 100 -13.65 0.10 -14.18
C GLU A 100 -14.17 -1.22 -13.60
N ASN A 101 -13.59 -2.33 -14.04
CA ASN A 101 -14.00 -3.66 -13.60
C ASN A 101 -13.32 -4.03 -12.27
N ILE A 102 -14.14 -4.15 -11.22
CA ILE A 102 -13.69 -4.53 -9.87
C ILE A 102 -12.94 -5.87 -9.84
N TRP A 103 -13.45 -6.85 -10.60
CA TRP A 103 -12.87 -8.19 -10.61
C TRP A 103 -11.47 -8.23 -11.23
N PHE A 104 -11.26 -7.40 -12.26
CA PHE A 104 -9.94 -7.27 -12.90
C PHE A 104 -8.92 -6.64 -11.94
N THR A 105 -9.30 -5.58 -11.26
CA THR A 105 -8.43 -4.91 -10.26
C THR A 105 -8.10 -5.83 -9.09
N LEU A 106 -9.11 -6.54 -8.56
CA LEU A 106 -8.90 -7.53 -7.50
C LEU A 106 -8.00 -8.68 -8.00
N GLY A 107 -8.21 -9.15 -9.23
CA GLY A 107 -7.40 -10.20 -9.83
C GLY A 107 -5.92 -9.81 -9.91
N ILE A 108 -5.60 -8.59 -10.36
CA ILE A 108 -4.23 -8.05 -10.37
C ILE A 108 -3.65 -8.01 -8.96
N GLY A 109 -4.42 -7.53 -7.99
CA GLY A 109 -3.98 -7.45 -6.60
C GLY A 109 -3.69 -8.83 -5.98
N VAL A 110 -4.56 -9.80 -6.22
CA VAL A 110 -4.40 -11.18 -5.74
C VAL A 110 -3.21 -11.86 -6.43
N ALA A 111 -3.09 -11.75 -7.74
CA ALA A 111 -1.94 -12.29 -8.50
C ALA A 111 -0.62 -11.63 -8.04
N GLY A 112 -0.63 -10.31 -7.83
CA GLY A 112 0.49 -9.56 -7.28
C GLY A 112 0.89 -10.05 -5.89
N PHE A 113 -0.08 -10.29 -5.01
CA PHE A 113 0.17 -10.79 -3.67
C PHE A 113 0.83 -12.17 -3.68
N PHE A 114 0.30 -13.13 -4.44
CA PHE A 114 0.89 -14.48 -4.53
C PHE A 114 2.26 -14.47 -5.21
N SER A 115 2.44 -13.68 -6.28
CA SER A 115 3.76 -13.52 -6.90
C SER A 115 4.76 -12.86 -5.96
N GLY A 116 4.33 -11.84 -5.20
CA GLY A 116 5.15 -11.21 -4.17
C GLY A 116 5.58 -12.19 -3.08
N MET A 117 4.67 -13.02 -2.61
CA MET A 117 4.97 -14.07 -1.62
C MET A 117 5.99 -15.07 -2.15
N ALA A 118 5.81 -15.59 -3.37
CA ALA A 118 6.72 -16.55 -3.97
C ALA A 118 8.13 -15.96 -4.20
N MET A 119 8.20 -14.72 -4.71
CA MET A 119 9.45 -14.04 -5.01
C MET A 119 10.17 -13.51 -3.76
N SER A 120 9.46 -13.24 -2.68
CA SER A 120 10.05 -12.71 -1.44
C SER A 120 11.00 -13.70 -0.74
N LEU A 121 10.82 -15.00 -1.00
CA LEU A 121 11.69 -16.07 -0.50
C LEU A 121 13.05 -16.11 -1.22
N SER A 122 13.17 -15.44 -2.36
CA SER A 122 14.40 -15.39 -3.15
C SER A 122 15.21 -14.13 -2.82
N ASP A 123 16.54 -14.24 -2.83
CA ASP A 123 17.45 -13.11 -2.60
C ASP A 123 17.86 -12.38 -3.88
N ILE A 124 17.16 -12.64 -4.99
CA ILE A 124 17.45 -12.00 -6.26
C ILE A 124 17.00 -10.53 -6.22
N ALA A 125 17.95 -9.62 -6.36
CA ALA A 125 17.70 -8.17 -6.23
C ALA A 125 16.67 -7.63 -7.23
N ILE A 126 16.53 -8.22 -8.43
CA ILE A 126 15.58 -7.78 -9.45
C ILE A 126 14.12 -7.94 -8.99
N PHE A 127 13.84 -8.87 -8.07
CA PHE A 127 12.49 -9.08 -7.54
C PHE A 127 12.04 -7.95 -6.60
N LEU A 128 12.98 -7.16 -6.07
CA LEU A 128 12.67 -5.99 -5.26
C LEU A 128 12.00 -4.85 -6.05
N ILE A 129 11.97 -4.92 -7.39
CA ILE A 129 11.20 -3.98 -8.24
C ILE A 129 9.68 -4.24 -8.15
N ASN A 130 9.28 -5.40 -7.63
CA ASN A 130 7.87 -5.70 -7.45
C ASN A 130 7.39 -5.15 -6.09
N PRO A 131 6.42 -4.22 -6.06
CA PRO A 131 5.94 -3.60 -4.82
C PRO A 131 5.40 -4.62 -3.81
N PHE A 132 4.83 -5.73 -4.28
CA PHE A 132 4.34 -6.80 -3.41
C PHE A 132 5.47 -7.56 -2.72
N VAL A 133 6.64 -7.69 -3.34
CA VAL A 133 7.83 -8.28 -2.72
C VAL A 133 8.33 -7.39 -1.58
N LEU A 134 8.39 -6.08 -1.79
CA LEU A 134 8.80 -5.14 -0.74
C LEU A 134 7.89 -5.24 0.49
N MET A 135 6.58 -5.36 0.26
CA MET A 135 5.60 -5.53 1.34
C MET A 135 5.79 -6.85 2.11
N MET A 136 6.25 -7.92 1.44
CA MET A 136 6.43 -9.24 2.05
C MET A 136 7.77 -9.41 2.78
N LYS A 137 8.82 -8.67 2.39
CA LYS A 137 10.15 -8.79 3.01
C LYS A 137 10.15 -8.67 4.54
N PRO A 138 9.42 -7.73 5.18
CA PRO A 138 9.33 -7.71 6.64
C PRO A 138 8.72 -8.97 7.26
N ALA A 139 7.76 -9.60 6.58
CA ALA A 139 7.08 -10.80 7.09
C ALA A 139 7.92 -12.08 6.93
N VAL A 140 8.82 -12.11 5.94
CA VAL A 140 9.70 -13.27 5.68
C VAL A 140 11.01 -13.18 6.47
N ALA A 141 11.39 -11.97 6.91
CA ALA A 141 12.59 -11.77 7.72
C ALA A 141 12.49 -12.54 9.05
N SER A 142 13.46 -13.41 9.32
CA SER A 142 13.53 -14.18 10.58
C SER A 142 13.95 -13.34 11.79
N THR A 143 14.37 -12.11 11.55
CA THR A 143 14.82 -11.16 12.57
C THR A 143 14.14 -9.81 12.38
N ALA A 144 13.93 -9.06 13.44
CA ALA A 144 13.39 -7.69 13.39
C ALA A 144 14.41 -6.67 12.82
N SER A 145 15.37 -7.14 12.01
CA SER A 145 16.36 -6.28 11.35
C SER A 145 15.74 -5.49 10.22
N ILE A 146 16.03 -4.21 10.17
CA ILE A 146 15.54 -3.30 9.13
C ILE A 146 16.49 -3.39 7.93
N ASP A 147 15.98 -3.81 6.78
CA ASP A 147 16.72 -3.75 5.53
C ASP A 147 16.59 -2.36 4.89
N MET A 148 17.66 -1.57 4.95
CA MET A 148 17.69 -0.22 4.39
C MET A 148 17.47 -0.19 2.89
N LYS A 149 17.81 -1.25 2.15
CA LYS A 149 17.55 -1.33 0.70
C LYS A 149 16.06 -1.39 0.43
N VAL A 150 15.31 -2.20 1.19
CA VAL A 150 13.85 -2.31 1.08
C VAL A 150 13.17 -0.99 1.42
N LEU A 151 13.65 -0.27 2.44
CA LEU A 151 13.13 1.05 2.81
C LEU A 151 13.32 2.08 1.69
N ILE A 152 14.55 2.20 1.16
CA ILE A 152 14.87 3.18 0.12
C ILE A 152 14.06 2.87 -1.16
N LEU A 153 14.06 1.60 -1.60
CA LEU A 153 13.31 1.18 -2.78
C LEU A 153 11.81 1.40 -2.59
N GLY A 154 11.26 1.05 -1.42
CA GLY A 154 9.85 1.27 -1.10
C GLY A 154 9.46 2.74 -1.17
N PHE A 155 10.31 3.64 -0.70
CA PHE A 155 10.06 5.08 -0.79
C PHE A 155 10.10 5.59 -2.24
N VAL A 156 11.11 5.15 -2.99
CA VAL A 156 11.29 5.53 -4.41
C VAL A 156 10.11 5.02 -5.25
N GLU A 157 9.72 3.76 -5.12
CA GLU A 157 8.58 3.20 -5.84
C GLU A 157 7.26 3.89 -5.50
N THR A 158 7.04 4.20 -4.23
CA THR A 158 5.85 4.95 -3.80
C THR A 158 5.76 6.29 -4.50
N ILE A 159 6.88 7.04 -4.57
CA ILE A 159 6.94 8.33 -5.26
C ILE A 159 6.68 8.14 -6.76
N ILE A 160 7.29 7.15 -7.39
CA ILE A 160 7.11 6.89 -8.82
C ILE A 160 5.64 6.58 -9.13
N PHE A 161 5.02 5.62 -8.44
CA PHE A 161 3.62 5.27 -8.69
C PHE A 161 2.66 6.40 -8.36
N PHE A 162 2.94 7.17 -7.32
CA PHE A 162 2.15 8.36 -6.99
C PHE A 162 2.25 9.43 -8.08
N MET A 163 3.45 9.75 -8.55
CA MET A 163 3.68 10.72 -9.62
C MET A 163 3.03 10.29 -10.94
N VAL A 164 3.16 9.01 -11.30
CA VAL A 164 2.50 8.45 -12.49
C VAL A 164 0.99 8.55 -12.35
N GLY A 165 0.41 8.19 -11.22
CA GLY A 165 -1.03 8.27 -10.97
C GLY A 165 -1.56 9.70 -11.04
N TRP A 166 -0.82 10.63 -10.46
CA TRP A 166 -1.15 12.05 -10.52
C TRP A 166 -1.07 12.60 -11.95
N TYR A 167 0.02 12.32 -12.66
CA TYR A 167 0.22 12.78 -14.04
C TYR A 167 -0.85 12.22 -14.99
N LEU A 168 -1.14 10.94 -14.87
CA LEU A 168 -2.18 10.30 -15.66
C LEU A 168 -3.59 10.83 -15.31
N GLY A 169 -3.84 11.25 -14.07
CA GLY A 169 -5.05 11.94 -13.68
C GLY A 169 -5.21 13.31 -14.36
N LYS A 170 -4.10 13.99 -14.66
CA LYS A 170 -4.10 15.29 -15.36
C LYS A 170 -4.40 15.15 -16.85
N ILE A 171 -3.92 14.10 -17.51
CA ILE A 171 -4.12 13.88 -18.95
C ILE A 171 -5.59 13.55 -19.27
N LYS A 172 -6.29 12.81 -18.40
CA LYS A 172 -7.68 12.41 -18.63
C LYS A 172 -8.69 13.58 -18.67
N HIS A 173 -8.25 14.79 -18.40
CA HIS A 173 -9.08 16.00 -18.44
C HIS A 173 -9.27 16.56 -19.88
N TYR A 174 -8.62 15.97 -20.90
CA TYR A 174 -8.63 16.49 -22.28
C TYR A 174 -9.36 15.60 -23.29
N GLU A 175 -10.02 14.51 -22.83
CA GLU A 175 -10.92 13.67 -23.65
C GLU A 175 -12.36 13.73 -23.11
#